data_c4803c991e7f26b375bcc5daedbb42dc
#
_entry.id   c4803c991e7f26b375bcc5daedbb42dc
#
_cell.length_a   1.000
_cell.length_b   1.000
_cell.length_c   1.000
_cell.angle_alpha   90.00
_cell.angle_beta   90.00
_cell.angle_gamma   90.00
#
_symmetry.space_group_name_H-M   'P 1'
#
loop_
_entity.id
_entity.type
_entity.pdbx_description
1 polymer ?
#
loop_
_entity_poly.entity_id
_entity_poly.type
_entity_poly.pdbx_seq_one_letter_code
_entity_poly.pdbx_strand_id
1 'polypeptide(L)'
;ELRASWWVSGMVLALIGTAVALSSRIWQIVQMPLLASAKPRAWVVATASRFRWQLIIAITLLFSTVPLAMTLEGLLAGFILLGCLLIGAALALPPLLGGLLTLVQKYTVAPVWEWFWADTRQQLPGLSLALIALLLAVSANIGVSTMVSSFRQTFIAFLDQRLAPELFVEVDTAEQSAALEMFLMNRQIEVLPLLSTQVVIADLPVDLYGIRVGQTYRNNWIFLDNTLNAWDVIERGKAVVVNEQFARRSDLWVGSLVQVSSDLILPIAGVVGDYGNPKGQIIITERIFKDLYPNLYASNFGVRTKDAAQLRSQIVNTLGIKNNAIINQVGIKALSLEVFERTFVVTSALNVLTLGVAGFAILMSLLT
;
A
#
# COMPACT_ATOMS: atom_id res chain seq x y z
N GLU A 1 -1.73 15.71 -12.54
CA GLU A 1 -1.11 16.21 -13.78
C GLU A 1 -0.16 15.14 -14.33
N LEU A 2 -0.41 14.71 -15.58
CA LEU A 2 0.49 13.80 -16.30
C LEU A 2 1.70 14.61 -16.80
N ARG A 3 2.83 14.42 -16.13
CA ARG A 3 4.08 15.10 -16.54
C ARG A 3 4.64 14.43 -17.80
N ALA A 4 5.02 15.23 -18.81
CA ALA A 4 5.63 14.76 -20.04
C ALA A 4 6.90 13.90 -19.78
N SER A 5 7.62 14.18 -18.68
CA SER A 5 8.79 13.41 -18.26
C SER A 5 8.49 11.92 -18.02
N TRP A 6 7.29 11.58 -17.56
CA TRP A 6 6.90 10.18 -17.31
C TRP A 6 6.71 9.39 -18.61
N TRP A 7 6.15 10.03 -19.65
CA TRP A 7 6.03 9.43 -20.97
C TRP A 7 7.38 9.20 -21.61
N VAL A 8 8.27 10.20 -21.51
CA VAL A 8 9.64 10.09 -22.03
C VAL A 8 10.43 9.00 -21.32
N SER A 9 10.36 8.92 -19.99
CA SER A 9 11.05 7.88 -19.23
C SER A 9 10.53 6.47 -19.55
N GLY A 10 9.21 6.30 -19.71
CA GLY A 10 8.61 5.03 -20.12
C GLY A 10 9.05 4.60 -21.52
N MET A 11 9.07 5.55 -22.46
CA MET A 11 9.51 5.31 -23.84
C MET A 11 11.01 4.95 -23.91
N VAL A 12 11.86 5.66 -23.16
CA VAL A 12 13.29 5.37 -23.05
C VAL A 12 13.52 3.97 -22.46
N LEU A 13 12.80 3.62 -21.40
CA LEU A 13 12.89 2.30 -20.77
C LEU A 13 12.49 1.18 -21.76
N ALA A 14 11.41 1.38 -22.51
CA ALA A 14 10.95 0.43 -23.53
C ALA A 14 11.98 0.27 -24.65
N LEU A 15 12.58 1.38 -25.14
CA LEU A 15 13.63 1.34 -26.15
C LEU A 15 14.90 0.63 -25.67
N ILE A 16 15.33 0.90 -24.43
CA ILE A 16 16.48 0.21 -23.83
C ILE A 16 16.19 -1.29 -23.69
N GLY A 17 15.02 -1.66 -23.17
CA GLY A 17 14.61 -3.07 -23.05
C GLY A 17 14.59 -3.79 -24.39
N THR A 18 14.04 -3.14 -25.43
CA THR A 18 14.00 -3.67 -26.78
C THR A 18 15.42 -3.80 -27.38
N ALA A 19 16.26 -2.80 -27.19
CA ALA A 19 17.65 -2.82 -27.68
C ALA A 19 18.46 -3.95 -27.00
N VAL A 20 18.28 -4.17 -25.68
CA VAL A 20 18.94 -5.27 -24.98
C VAL A 20 18.43 -6.63 -25.47
N ALA A 21 17.13 -6.78 -25.69
CA ALA A 21 16.55 -8.02 -26.23
C ALA A 21 17.05 -8.32 -27.64
N LEU A 22 17.09 -7.32 -28.53
CA LEU A 22 17.59 -7.46 -29.86
C LEU A 22 19.11 -7.71 -29.93
N SER A 23 19.90 -7.04 -29.10
CA SER A 23 21.34 -7.23 -29.05
C SER A 23 21.71 -8.67 -28.72
N SER A 24 20.97 -9.30 -27.79
CA SER A 24 21.19 -10.69 -27.44
C SER A 24 20.90 -11.65 -28.60
N ARG A 25 19.90 -11.34 -29.44
CA ARG A 25 19.57 -12.13 -30.64
C ARG A 25 20.58 -11.91 -31.76
N ILE A 26 20.96 -10.65 -32.00
CA ILE A 26 22.00 -10.30 -33.01
C ILE A 26 23.32 -10.97 -32.65
N TRP A 27 23.72 -10.92 -31.38
CA TRP A 27 24.94 -11.58 -30.88
C TRP A 27 24.91 -13.09 -31.11
N GLN A 28 23.75 -13.74 -30.91
CA GLN A 28 23.56 -15.17 -31.21
C GLN A 28 23.75 -15.49 -32.68
N ILE A 29 23.20 -14.64 -33.60
CA ILE A 29 23.32 -14.83 -35.05
C ILE A 29 24.77 -14.63 -35.50
N VAL A 30 25.45 -13.62 -35.00
CA VAL A 30 26.86 -13.31 -35.35
C VAL A 30 27.83 -14.41 -34.88
N GLN A 31 27.53 -15.06 -33.76
CA GLN A 31 28.34 -16.16 -33.23
C GLN A 31 27.96 -17.54 -33.79
N MET A 32 26.97 -17.62 -34.67
CA MET A 32 26.63 -18.92 -35.31
C MET A 32 27.77 -19.34 -36.25
N PRO A 33 28.39 -20.49 -36.01
CA PRO A 33 29.38 -21.03 -36.96
C PRO A 33 28.68 -21.35 -38.27
N LEU A 34 29.25 -20.93 -39.41
CA LEU A 34 28.72 -21.14 -40.76
C LEU A 34 28.39 -22.61 -41.08
N LEU A 35 28.96 -23.55 -40.35
CA LEU A 35 28.75 -25.00 -40.47
C LEU A 35 27.77 -25.59 -39.41
N ALA A 36 27.03 -24.75 -38.68
CA ALA A 36 26.11 -25.21 -37.62
C ALA A 36 25.00 -26.12 -38.17
N SER A 37 24.55 -25.90 -39.41
CA SER A 37 23.54 -26.72 -40.09
C SER A 37 24.00 -28.17 -40.35
N ALA A 38 25.32 -28.40 -40.40
CA ALA A 38 25.90 -29.71 -40.71
C ALA A 38 26.20 -30.61 -39.46
N LYS A 39 26.08 -30.04 -38.25
CA LYS A 39 26.41 -30.78 -37.00
C LYS A 39 25.35 -30.62 -35.91
N PRO A 40 24.25 -31.41 -35.95
CA PRO A 40 23.15 -31.30 -34.94
C PRO A 40 23.62 -31.51 -33.49
N ARG A 41 24.64 -32.32 -33.26
CA ARG A 41 25.22 -32.58 -31.93
C ARG A 41 25.87 -31.35 -31.27
N ALA A 42 26.46 -30.45 -32.08
CA ALA A 42 27.10 -29.25 -31.60
C ALA A 42 26.08 -28.27 -30.96
N TRP A 43 24.85 -28.27 -31.50
CA TRP A 43 23.73 -27.49 -30.97
C TRP A 43 23.30 -27.93 -29.57
N VAL A 44 23.18 -29.23 -29.34
CA VAL A 44 22.78 -29.81 -28.04
C VAL A 44 23.80 -29.48 -26.96
N VAL A 45 25.11 -29.54 -27.27
CA VAL A 45 26.18 -29.21 -26.32
C VAL A 45 26.20 -27.73 -25.99
N ALA A 46 26.04 -26.84 -26.98
CA ALA A 46 25.99 -25.39 -26.76
C ALA A 46 24.79 -24.95 -25.90
N THR A 47 23.63 -25.59 -26.09
CA THR A 47 22.42 -25.32 -25.31
C THR A 47 22.55 -25.80 -23.86
N ALA A 48 23.15 -26.96 -23.63
CA ALA A 48 23.39 -27.49 -22.28
C ALA A 48 24.37 -26.61 -21.47
N SER A 49 25.42 -26.07 -22.12
CA SER A 49 26.34 -25.14 -21.45
C SER A 49 25.65 -23.84 -21.08
N ARG A 50 24.77 -23.32 -21.91
CA ARG A 50 24.01 -22.07 -21.66
C ARG A 50 23.08 -22.23 -20.46
N PHE A 51 22.35 -23.34 -20.33
CA PHE A 51 21.50 -23.61 -19.18
C PHE A 51 22.27 -23.74 -17.87
N ARG A 52 23.48 -24.28 -17.90
CA ARG A 52 24.36 -24.33 -16.69
C ARG A 52 24.76 -22.93 -16.23
N TRP A 53 25.23 -22.08 -17.13
CA TRP A 53 25.59 -20.69 -16.78
C TRP A 53 24.38 -19.90 -16.29
N GLN A 54 23.24 -20.06 -16.94
CA GLN A 54 21.99 -19.43 -16.53
C GLN A 54 21.58 -19.88 -15.12
N LEU A 55 21.70 -21.16 -14.79
CA LEU A 55 21.43 -21.69 -13.46
C LEU A 55 22.41 -21.15 -12.42
N ILE A 56 23.71 -21.06 -12.73
CA ILE A 56 24.73 -20.52 -11.82
C ILE A 56 24.39 -19.06 -11.51
N ILE A 57 24.10 -18.25 -12.52
CA ILE A 57 23.74 -16.83 -12.33
C ILE A 57 22.45 -16.73 -11.50
N ALA A 58 21.45 -17.56 -11.78
CA ALA A 58 20.20 -17.59 -11.03
C ALA A 58 20.42 -17.91 -9.56
N ILE A 59 21.21 -18.96 -9.27
CA ILE A 59 21.55 -19.38 -7.92
C ILE A 59 22.33 -18.26 -7.19
N THR A 60 23.32 -17.66 -7.86
CA THR A 60 24.11 -16.56 -7.28
C THR A 60 23.22 -15.37 -6.92
N LEU A 61 22.30 -14.98 -7.81
CA LEU A 61 21.34 -13.90 -7.55
C LEU A 61 20.41 -14.24 -6.37
N LEU A 62 19.87 -15.46 -6.33
CA LEU A 62 18.98 -15.90 -5.25
C LEU A 62 19.72 -15.98 -3.92
N PHE A 63 20.95 -16.52 -3.88
CA PHE A 63 21.73 -16.57 -2.65
C PHE A 63 22.18 -15.18 -2.20
N SER A 64 22.45 -14.24 -3.11
CA SER A 64 22.81 -12.86 -2.76
C SER A 64 21.68 -12.10 -2.05
N THR A 65 20.43 -12.53 -2.18
CA THR A 65 19.29 -11.89 -1.48
C THR A 65 19.39 -12.00 0.04
N VAL A 66 19.96 -13.09 0.56
CA VAL A 66 20.09 -13.31 2.02
C VAL A 66 21.06 -12.32 2.67
N PRO A 67 22.32 -12.18 2.23
CA PRO A 67 23.23 -11.19 2.80
C PRO A 67 22.77 -9.75 2.52
N LEU A 68 22.17 -9.48 1.34
CA LEU A 68 21.61 -8.15 1.07
C LEU A 68 20.51 -7.77 2.06
N ALA A 69 19.63 -8.68 2.40
CA ALA A 69 18.57 -8.45 3.38
C ALA A 69 19.09 -8.19 4.80
N MET A 70 20.30 -8.73 5.12
CA MET A 70 20.91 -8.57 6.44
C MET A 70 21.78 -7.31 6.56
N THR A 71 22.32 -6.81 5.45
CA THR A 71 23.36 -5.74 5.46
C THR A 71 22.87 -4.40 4.95
N LEU A 72 21.82 -4.38 4.13
CA LEU A 72 21.34 -3.15 3.50
C LEU A 72 19.96 -2.77 4.05
N GLU A 73 19.83 -1.51 4.43
CA GLU A 73 18.57 -0.90 4.88
C GLU A 73 18.10 0.18 3.90
N GLY A 74 16.80 0.45 3.93
CA GLY A 74 16.19 1.51 3.14
C GLY A 74 15.54 1.06 1.84
N LEU A 75 14.91 2.02 1.16
CA LEU A 75 14.07 1.79 -0.02
C LEU A 75 14.87 1.20 -1.20
N LEU A 76 16.06 1.73 -1.45
CA LEU A 76 16.92 1.28 -2.54
C LEU A 76 17.35 -0.18 -2.36
N ALA A 77 17.70 -0.56 -1.14
CA ALA A 77 18.04 -1.94 -0.79
C ALA A 77 16.88 -2.90 -1.06
N GLY A 78 15.66 -2.51 -0.69
CA GLY A 78 14.45 -3.28 -0.99
C GLY A 78 14.23 -3.52 -2.49
N PHE A 79 14.45 -2.49 -3.33
CA PHE A 79 14.33 -2.64 -4.78
C PHE A 79 15.42 -3.54 -5.39
N ILE A 80 16.66 -3.43 -4.92
CA ILE A 80 17.75 -4.31 -5.37
C ILE A 80 17.46 -5.76 -4.98
N LEU A 81 17.02 -5.99 -3.75
CA LEU A 81 16.66 -7.32 -3.26
C LEU A 81 15.53 -7.94 -4.09
N LEU A 82 14.47 -7.17 -4.32
CA LEU A 82 13.34 -7.61 -5.14
C LEU A 82 13.78 -7.90 -6.58
N GLY A 83 14.63 -7.06 -7.17
CA GLY A 83 15.21 -7.26 -8.49
C GLY A 83 16.02 -8.55 -8.57
N CYS A 84 16.93 -8.79 -7.62
CA CYS A 84 17.72 -10.02 -7.55
C CYS A 84 16.84 -11.26 -7.41
N LEU A 85 15.79 -11.19 -6.59
CA LEU A 85 14.86 -12.30 -6.39
C LEU A 85 14.06 -12.60 -7.65
N LEU A 86 13.47 -11.58 -8.29
CA LEU A 86 12.65 -11.76 -9.50
C LEU A 86 13.49 -12.22 -10.69
N ILE A 87 14.64 -11.59 -10.93
CA ILE A 87 15.53 -11.97 -12.05
C ILE A 87 16.13 -13.35 -11.79
N GLY A 88 16.54 -13.64 -10.56
CA GLY A 88 17.06 -14.95 -10.18
C GLY A 88 16.04 -16.06 -10.39
N ALA A 89 14.80 -15.88 -9.92
CA ALA A 89 13.70 -16.82 -10.13
C ALA A 89 13.36 -17.02 -11.61
N ALA A 90 13.31 -15.93 -12.38
CA ALA A 90 13.03 -15.94 -13.81
C ALA A 90 14.10 -16.70 -14.60
N LEU A 91 15.37 -16.47 -14.27
CA LEU A 91 16.49 -17.18 -14.90
C LEU A 91 16.56 -18.66 -14.47
N ALA A 92 16.11 -19.00 -13.26
CA ALA A 92 16.06 -20.38 -12.79
C ALA A 92 14.99 -21.21 -13.48
N LEU A 93 13.90 -20.59 -13.97
CA LEU A 93 12.73 -21.32 -14.50
C LEU A 93 13.05 -22.26 -15.68
N PRO A 94 13.72 -21.86 -16.78
CA PRO A 94 13.99 -22.77 -17.91
C PRO A 94 14.87 -23.96 -17.53
N PRO A 95 16.00 -23.81 -16.80
CA PRO A 95 16.81 -24.97 -16.40
C PRO A 95 16.10 -25.87 -15.39
N LEU A 96 15.26 -25.33 -14.49
CA LEU A 96 14.44 -26.13 -13.57
C LEU A 96 13.39 -26.96 -14.33
N LEU A 97 12.69 -26.33 -15.29
CA LEU A 97 11.75 -27.07 -16.16
C LEU A 97 12.46 -28.15 -16.97
N GLY A 98 13.62 -27.84 -17.55
CA GLY A 98 14.44 -28.81 -18.26
C GLY A 98 14.87 -30.01 -17.40
N GLY A 99 15.24 -29.74 -16.15
CA GLY A 99 15.54 -30.78 -15.14
C GLY A 99 14.32 -31.60 -14.76
N LEU A 100 13.17 -30.94 -14.53
CA LEU A 100 11.91 -31.61 -14.22
C LEU A 100 11.46 -32.54 -15.38
N LEU A 101 11.49 -32.03 -16.62
CA LEU A 101 11.14 -32.84 -17.80
C LEU A 101 12.05 -34.06 -17.99
N THR A 102 13.36 -33.92 -17.72
CA THR A 102 14.30 -35.07 -17.71
C THR A 102 13.96 -36.07 -16.65
N LEU A 103 13.56 -35.61 -15.45
CA LEU A 103 13.19 -36.49 -14.35
C LEU A 103 11.92 -37.26 -14.71
N VAL A 104 10.90 -36.57 -15.20
CA VAL A 104 9.62 -37.18 -15.63
C VAL A 104 9.85 -38.21 -16.77
N GLN A 105 10.64 -37.84 -17.78
CA GLN A 105 11.00 -38.72 -18.89
C GLN A 105 11.67 -40.01 -18.38
N LYS A 106 12.55 -39.94 -17.37
CA LYS A 106 13.26 -41.10 -16.81
C LYS A 106 12.33 -42.11 -16.12
N TYR A 107 11.21 -41.66 -15.55
CA TYR A 107 10.24 -42.49 -14.85
C TYR A 107 9.07 -42.91 -15.74
N THR A 108 9.00 -42.46 -16.98
CA THR A 108 7.92 -42.76 -17.90
C THR A 108 8.24 -44.06 -18.65
N VAL A 109 7.34 -45.04 -18.58
CA VAL A 109 7.53 -46.39 -19.17
C VAL A 109 6.83 -46.52 -20.54
N ALA A 110 5.80 -45.71 -20.79
CA ALA A 110 5.04 -45.76 -22.04
C ALA A 110 5.73 -44.99 -23.18
N PRO A 111 6.00 -45.58 -24.36
CA PRO A 111 6.77 -44.93 -25.44
C PRO A 111 6.18 -43.61 -25.95
N VAL A 112 4.85 -43.51 -25.96
CA VAL A 112 4.14 -42.28 -26.43
C VAL A 112 4.41 -41.12 -25.49
N TRP A 113 4.37 -41.35 -24.17
CA TRP A 113 4.64 -40.33 -23.17
C TRP A 113 6.13 -39.97 -23.10
N GLU A 114 7.03 -40.97 -23.31
CA GLU A 114 8.47 -40.68 -23.39
C GLU A 114 8.79 -39.76 -24.57
N TRP A 115 8.19 -40.05 -25.73
CA TRP A 115 8.31 -39.18 -26.90
C TRP A 115 7.76 -37.76 -26.63
N PHE A 116 6.58 -37.66 -26.02
CA PHE A 116 5.96 -36.38 -25.70
C PHE A 116 6.85 -35.50 -24.80
N TRP A 117 7.40 -36.10 -23.73
CA TRP A 117 8.29 -35.35 -22.83
C TRP A 117 9.62 -34.99 -23.49
N ALA A 118 10.15 -35.85 -24.35
CA ALA A 118 11.35 -35.56 -25.12
C ALA A 118 11.15 -34.41 -26.10
N ASP A 119 10.02 -34.36 -26.79
CA ASP A 119 9.65 -33.30 -27.73
C ASP A 119 9.44 -31.97 -26.97
N THR A 120 8.67 -31.98 -25.91
CA THR A 120 8.47 -30.78 -25.04
C THR A 120 9.80 -30.22 -24.54
N ARG A 121 10.73 -31.08 -24.15
CA ARG A 121 12.06 -30.67 -23.70
C ARG A 121 12.88 -30.06 -24.84
N GLN A 122 12.73 -30.52 -26.05
CA GLN A 122 13.42 -30.03 -27.22
C GLN A 122 12.94 -28.61 -27.60
N GLN A 123 11.66 -28.30 -27.35
CA GLN A 123 11.08 -26.99 -27.61
C GLN A 123 11.42 -25.95 -26.51
N LEU A 124 11.79 -26.39 -25.29
CA LEU A 124 12.04 -25.53 -24.15
C LEU A 124 13.04 -24.38 -24.40
N PRO A 125 14.16 -24.55 -25.13
CA PRO A 125 15.08 -23.44 -25.41
C PRO A 125 14.46 -22.33 -26.23
N GLY A 126 13.58 -22.66 -27.19
CA GLY A 126 12.81 -21.68 -27.97
C GLY A 126 11.81 -20.89 -27.14
N LEU A 127 11.16 -21.59 -26.21
CA LEU A 127 10.13 -21.04 -25.33
C LEU A 127 10.71 -20.29 -24.10
N SER A 128 12.00 -20.44 -23.80
CA SER A 128 12.60 -19.99 -22.54
C SER A 128 12.38 -18.50 -22.26
N LEU A 129 12.50 -17.65 -23.27
CA LEU A 129 12.32 -16.20 -23.12
C LEU A 129 10.85 -15.84 -22.87
N ALA A 130 9.93 -16.50 -23.56
CA ALA A 130 8.50 -16.31 -23.36
C ALA A 130 8.04 -16.78 -21.96
N LEU A 131 8.60 -17.91 -21.48
CA LEU A 131 8.34 -18.41 -20.12
C LEU A 131 8.88 -17.46 -19.04
N ILE A 132 10.07 -16.90 -19.23
CA ILE A 132 10.63 -15.87 -18.33
C ILE A 132 9.72 -14.64 -18.32
N ALA A 133 9.30 -14.14 -19.47
CA ALA A 133 8.41 -13.00 -19.58
C ALA A 133 7.05 -13.27 -18.92
N LEU A 134 6.48 -14.46 -19.10
CA LEU A 134 5.24 -14.87 -18.43
C LEU A 134 5.42 -14.93 -16.90
N LEU A 135 6.50 -15.56 -16.43
CA LEU A 135 6.76 -15.61 -14.98
C LEU A 135 6.84 -14.21 -14.38
N LEU A 136 7.61 -13.32 -15.00
CA LEU A 136 7.75 -11.94 -14.53
C LEU A 136 6.42 -11.19 -14.56
N ALA A 137 5.63 -11.34 -15.62
CA ALA A 137 4.32 -10.72 -15.74
C ALA A 137 3.34 -11.23 -14.68
N VAL A 138 3.29 -12.54 -14.45
CA VAL A 138 2.43 -13.15 -13.42
C VAL A 138 2.90 -12.74 -12.03
N SER A 139 4.20 -12.79 -11.75
CA SER A 139 4.76 -12.40 -10.44
C SER A 139 4.49 -10.93 -10.13
N ALA A 140 4.69 -10.04 -11.10
CA ALA A 140 4.38 -8.62 -10.95
C ALA A 140 2.88 -8.40 -10.68
N ASN A 141 2.02 -9.10 -11.44
CA ASN A 141 0.57 -9.01 -11.27
C ASN A 141 0.12 -9.48 -9.87
N ILE A 142 0.62 -10.64 -9.42
CA ILE A 142 0.32 -11.14 -8.06
C ILE A 142 0.84 -10.16 -7.01
N GLY A 143 2.06 -9.66 -7.16
CA GLY A 143 2.65 -8.69 -6.22
C GLY A 143 1.83 -7.42 -6.10
N VAL A 144 1.46 -6.81 -7.24
CA VAL A 144 0.63 -5.60 -7.27
C VAL A 144 -0.78 -5.87 -6.71
N SER A 145 -1.41 -6.98 -7.10
CA SER A 145 -2.75 -7.34 -6.60
C SER A 145 -2.75 -7.57 -5.08
N THR A 146 -1.72 -8.23 -4.56
CA THR A 146 -1.55 -8.46 -3.12
C THR A 146 -1.34 -7.14 -2.38
N MET A 147 -0.49 -6.26 -2.93
CA MET A 147 -0.24 -4.93 -2.36
C MET A 147 -1.54 -4.10 -2.30
N VAL A 148 -2.30 -4.03 -3.40
CA VAL A 148 -3.57 -3.30 -3.47
C VAL A 148 -4.59 -3.88 -2.49
N SER A 149 -4.69 -5.22 -2.41
CA SER A 149 -5.60 -5.89 -1.46
C SER A 149 -5.22 -5.62 -0.01
N SER A 150 -3.94 -5.72 0.34
CA SER A 150 -3.45 -5.40 1.69
C SER A 150 -3.69 -3.94 2.06
N PHE A 151 -3.41 -3.03 1.12
CA PHE A 151 -3.66 -1.61 1.34
C PHE A 151 -5.15 -1.31 1.50
N ARG A 152 -6.02 -1.96 0.71
CA ARG A 152 -7.49 -1.85 0.85
C ARG A 152 -7.95 -2.31 2.24
N GLN A 153 -7.46 -3.43 2.73
CA GLN A 153 -7.81 -3.92 4.07
C GLN A 153 -7.34 -2.96 5.17
N THR A 154 -6.11 -2.47 5.07
CA THR A 154 -5.57 -1.47 6.02
C THR A 154 -6.37 -0.17 5.97
N PHE A 155 -6.77 0.28 4.77
CA PHE A 155 -7.57 1.48 4.61
C PHE A 155 -8.98 1.33 5.19
N ILE A 156 -9.63 0.16 5.00
CA ILE A 156 -10.92 -0.15 5.63
C ILE A 156 -10.80 -0.13 7.15
N ALA A 157 -9.79 -0.80 7.71
CA ALA A 157 -9.55 -0.80 9.14
C ALA A 157 -9.29 0.60 9.70
N PHE A 158 -8.56 1.43 8.98
CA PHE A 158 -8.35 2.84 9.31
C PHE A 158 -9.66 3.64 9.30
N LEU A 159 -10.51 3.46 8.27
CA LEU A 159 -11.81 4.11 8.22
C LEU A 159 -12.72 3.65 9.38
N ASP A 160 -12.66 2.37 9.77
CA ASP A 160 -13.42 1.84 10.91
C ASP A 160 -13.01 2.49 12.23
N GLN A 161 -11.73 2.78 12.40
CA GLN A 161 -11.21 3.47 13.57
C GLN A 161 -11.61 4.95 13.61
N ARG A 162 -11.39 5.65 12.49
CA ARG A 162 -11.62 7.10 12.40
C ARG A 162 -13.09 7.47 12.33
N LEU A 163 -13.89 6.66 11.65
CA LEU A 163 -15.32 6.83 11.48
C LEU A 163 -16.11 5.95 12.46
N ALA A 164 -15.68 5.86 13.72
CA ALA A 164 -16.40 5.08 14.74
C ALA A 164 -17.82 5.59 15.06
N PRO A 165 -18.09 6.92 15.11
CA PRO A 165 -19.43 7.45 15.28
C PRO A 165 -20.35 7.15 14.09
N GLU A 166 -21.61 6.83 14.34
CA GLU A 166 -22.60 6.54 13.30
C GLU A 166 -23.05 7.78 12.52
N LEU A 167 -23.07 8.96 13.20
CA LEU A 167 -23.38 10.25 12.59
C LEU A 167 -22.28 11.26 12.84
N PHE A 168 -22.05 12.10 11.84
CA PHE A 168 -21.22 13.29 11.93
C PHE A 168 -22.10 14.51 11.68
N VAL A 169 -22.11 15.46 12.59
CA VAL A 169 -22.92 16.66 12.53
C VAL A 169 -22.03 17.86 12.51
N GLU A 170 -22.14 18.69 11.49
CA GLU A 170 -21.48 19.97 11.36
C GLU A 170 -22.42 21.08 11.79
N VAL A 171 -21.93 22.07 12.52
CA VAL A 171 -22.71 23.21 12.99
C VAL A 171 -22.00 24.51 12.65
N ASP A 172 -22.80 25.52 12.27
CA ASP A 172 -22.29 26.80 11.76
C ASP A 172 -22.06 27.84 12.86
N THR A 173 -22.71 27.69 14.04
CA THR A 173 -22.66 28.70 15.11
C THR A 173 -22.43 28.09 16.51
N ALA A 174 -21.95 28.91 17.44
CA ALA A 174 -21.72 28.51 18.82
C ALA A 174 -23.04 28.13 19.53
N GLU A 175 -24.16 28.82 19.21
CA GLU A 175 -25.47 28.54 19.75
C GLU A 175 -25.97 27.16 19.30
N GLN A 176 -25.81 26.83 18.00
CA GLN A 176 -26.13 25.49 17.50
C GLN A 176 -25.27 24.41 18.13
N SER A 177 -23.98 24.70 18.36
CA SER A 177 -23.05 23.79 19.02
C SER A 177 -23.53 23.46 20.45
N ALA A 178 -23.85 24.47 21.24
CA ALA A 178 -24.36 24.28 22.60
C ALA A 178 -25.73 23.59 22.64
N ALA A 179 -26.63 23.96 21.72
CA ALA A 179 -27.96 23.36 21.64
C ALA A 179 -27.89 21.87 21.24
N LEU A 180 -27.03 21.50 20.28
CA LEU A 180 -26.81 20.12 19.89
C LEU A 180 -26.23 19.28 21.01
N GLU A 181 -25.21 19.80 21.69
CA GLU A 181 -24.58 19.12 22.82
C GLU A 181 -25.60 18.85 23.93
N MET A 182 -26.37 19.87 24.35
CA MET A 182 -27.41 19.74 25.35
C MET A 182 -28.53 18.74 24.93
N PHE A 183 -28.94 18.79 23.67
CA PHE A 183 -29.96 17.89 23.12
C PHE A 183 -29.53 16.43 23.18
N LEU A 184 -28.26 16.13 22.87
CA LEU A 184 -27.71 14.78 22.87
C LEU A 184 -27.42 14.28 24.31
N MET A 185 -26.86 15.13 25.17
CA MET A 185 -26.58 14.80 26.56
C MET A 185 -27.86 14.46 27.35
N ASN A 186 -28.95 15.20 27.15
CA ASN A 186 -30.25 14.90 27.76
C ASN A 186 -30.84 13.53 27.38
N ARG A 187 -30.34 12.93 26.28
CA ARG A 187 -30.72 11.60 25.80
C ARG A 187 -29.70 10.52 26.16
N GLN A 188 -28.67 10.87 26.92
CA GLN A 188 -27.57 9.96 27.29
C GLN A 188 -26.87 9.35 26.07
N ILE A 189 -26.79 10.12 24.99
CA ILE A 189 -26.10 9.76 23.76
C ILE A 189 -24.63 10.20 23.90
N GLU A 190 -23.68 9.33 23.60
CA GLU A 190 -22.26 9.68 23.61
C GLU A 190 -21.98 10.69 22.48
N VAL A 191 -21.46 11.85 22.89
CA VAL A 191 -21.14 12.97 22.01
C VAL A 191 -19.64 13.19 22.01
N LEU A 192 -19.07 13.25 20.82
CA LEU A 192 -17.65 13.45 20.59
C LEU A 192 -17.44 14.80 19.90
N PRO A 193 -17.37 15.91 20.68
CA PRO A 193 -17.08 17.22 20.13
C PRO A 193 -15.66 17.26 19.58
N LEU A 194 -15.51 17.87 18.41
CA LEU A 194 -14.21 18.10 17.79
C LEU A 194 -13.99 19.60 17.65
N LEU A 195 -13.11 20.15 18.46
CA LEU A 195 -12.60 21.50 18.32
C LEU A 195 -11.34 21.43 17.45
N SER A 196 -11.13 22.42 16.59
CA SER A 196 -9.97 22.44 15.72
C SER A 196 -9.47 23.85 15.47
N THR A 197 -8.15 23.97 15.37
CA THR A 197 -7.47 25.18 14.89
C THR A 197 -6.15 24.82 14.23
N GLN A 198 -5.62 25.72 13.41
CA GLN A 198 -4.32 25.53 12.79
C GLN A 198 -3.27 26.34 13.52
N VAL A 199 -2.17 25.71 13.85
CA VAL A 199 -1.05 26.29 14.58
C VAL A 199 0.28 25.91 13.92
N VAL A 200 1.35 26.60 14.28
CA VAL A 200 2.71 26.21 13.89
C VAL A 200 3.42 25.68 15.13
N ILE A 201 3.83 24.40 15.09
CA ILE A 201 4.53 23.74 16.20
C ILE A 201 5.75 23.03 15.61
N ALA A 202 6.92 23.22 16.23
CA ALA A 202 8.20 22.70 15.71
C ALA A 202 8.46 23.10 14.24
N ASP A 203 8.15 24.34 13.89
CA ASP A 203 8.24 24.93 12.53
C ASP A 203 7.38 24.21 11.46
N LEU A 204 6.44 23.39 11.88
CA LEU A 204 5.52 22.66 11.01
C LEU A 204 4.09 23.19 11.15
N PRO A 205 3.34 23.28 10.04
CA PRO A 205 1.90 23.54 10.11
C PRO A 205 1.21 22.30 10.68
N VAL A 206 0.46 22.49 11.77
CA VAL A 206 -0.19 21.45 12.55
C VAL A 206 -1.66 21.79 12.73
N ASP A 207 -2.52 20.79 12.51
CA ASP A 207 -3.91 20.85 12.91
C ASP A 207 -4.01 20.43 14.39
N LEU A 208 -4.32 21.37 15.27
CA LEU A 208 -4.51 21.14 16.70
C LEU A 208 -5.99 20.80 16.94
N TYR A 209 -6.23 19.63 17.54
CA TYR A 209 -7.57 19.15 17.87
C TYR A 209 -7.79 19.06 19.36
N GLY A 210 -8.95 19.56 19.81
CA GLY A 210 -9.46 19.36 21.16
C GLY A 210 -10.57 18.31 21.16
N ILE A 211 -10.40 17.21 21.91
CA ILE A 211 -11.36 16.12 21.97
C ILE A 211 -11.81 15.85 23.40
N ARG A 212 -13.02 15.29 23.53
CA ARG A 212 -13.50 14.68 24.76
C ARG A 212 -13.20 13.18 24.71
N VAL A 213 -12.26 12.73 25.54
CA VAL A 213 -11.89 11.31 25.61
C VAL A 213 -13.08 10.52 26.15
N GLY A 214 -13.59 9.60 25.32
CA GLY A 214 -14.72 8.73 25.65
C GLY A 214 -14.40 7.27 25.32
N GLN A 215 -15.38 6.38 25.52
CA GLN A 215 -15.24 4.96 25.22
C GLN A 215 -14.96 4.72 23.74
N THR A 216 -15.51 5.56 22.86
CA THR A 216 -15.29 5.45 21.42
C THR A 216 -13.82 5.60 21.04
N TYR A 217 -13.11 6.58 21.62
CA TYR A 217 -11.68 6.72 21.37
C TYR A 217 -10.88 5.55 21.93
N ARG A 218 -11.18 5.14 23.17
CA ARG A 218 -10.50 4.04 23.86
C ARG A 218 -10.64 2.70 23.14
N ASN A 219 -11.81 2.41 22.58
CA ASN A 219 -12.12 1.12 21.97
C ASN A 219 -11.73 1.04 20.49
N ASN A 220 -11.72 2.18 19.77
CA ASN A 220 -11.55 2.16 18.32
C ASN A 220 -10.20 2.71 17.84
N TRP A 221 -9.57 3.60 18.59
CA TRP A 221 -8.31 4.19 18.16
C TRP A 221 -7.12 3.34 18.59
N ILE A 222 -6.40 2.80 17.62
CA ILE A 222 -5.19 2.00 17.81
C ILE A 222 -3.98 2.91 17.65
N PHE A 223 -3.09 2.88 18.64
CA PHE A 223 -1.81 3.56 18.58
C PHE A 223 -0.79 2.73 17.79
N LEU A 224 0.07 3.40 17.05
CA LEU A 224 1.27 2.81 16.48
C LEU A 224 2.35 2.62 17.55
N ASP A 225 2.42 3.58 18.49
CA ASP A 225 3.30 3.58 19.65
C ASP A 225 2.62 4.35 20.78
N ASN A 226 2.71 3.87 22.02
CA ASN A 226 2.05 4.51 23.16
C ASN A 226 2.66 4.16 24.53
N THR A 227 2.44 5.06 25.48
CA THR A 227 2.69 4.77 26.91
C THR A 227 1.61 3.90 27.50
N LEU A 228 1.91 3.21 28.62
CA LEU A 228 0.90 2.55 29.41
C LEU A 228 -0.20 3.53 29.84
N ASN A 229 -1.47 3.15 29.67
CA ASN A 229 -2.63 3.98 30.00
C ASN A 229 -2.66 5.37 29.31
N ALA A 230 -2.22 5.42 28.04
CA ALA A 230 -2.12 6.66 27.28
C ALA A 230 -3.41 7.51 27.35
N TRP A 231 -4.58 6.90 27.11
CA TRP A 231 -5.87 7.61 27.18
C TRP A 231 -6.18 8.21 28.55
N ASP A 232 -5.76 7.58 29.65
CA ASP A 232 -6.00 8.12 31.00
C ASP A 232 -5.12 9.34 31.30
N VAL A 233 -3.89 9.32 30.79
CA VAL A 233 -2.97 10.45 30.92
C VAL A 233 -3.44 11.63 30.07
N ILE A 234 -3.94 11.36 28.85
CA ILE A 234 -4.49 12.35 27.95
C ILE A 234 -5.77 12.97 28.56
N GLU A 235 -6.71 12.15 29.04
CA GLU A 235 -7.96 12.64 29.64
C GLU A 235 -7.72 13.59 30.83
N ARG A 236 -6.68 13.34 31.61
CA ARG A 236 -6.25 14.24 32.70
C ARG A 236 -5.57 15.51 32.19
N GLY A 237 -5.36 15.67 30.90
CA GLY A 237 -4.68 16.81 30.31
C GLY A 237 -3.16 16.83 30.54
N LYS A 238 -2.54 15.70 30.80
CA LYS A 238 -1.10 15.59 31.13
C LYS A 238 -0.24 15.12 29.94
N ALA A 239 -0.83 14.86 28.80
CA ALA A 239 -0.13 14.42 27.61
C ALA A 239 -0.93 14.72 26.34
N VAL A 240 -0.28 14.55 25.19
CA VAL A 240 -0.87 14.73 23.86
C VAL A 240 -0.77 13.44 23.05
N VAL A 241 -1.64 13.31 22.03
CA VAL A 241 -1.50 12.35 20.94
C VAL A 241 -1.04 13.11 19.70
N VAL A 242 -0.14 12.50 18.94
CA VAL A 242 0.29 13.05 17.66
C VAL A 242 0.05 12.05 16.53
N ASN A 243 -0.08 12.53 15.30
CA ASN A 243 -0.09 11.62 14.16
C ASN A 243 1.35 11.24 13.74
N GLU A 244 1.46 10.14 13.01
CA GLU A 244 2.74 9.64 12.50
C GLU A 244 3.47 10.68 11.63
N GLN A 245 2.74 11.52 10.89
CA GLN A 245 3.32 12.56 10.04
C GLN A 245 4.06 13.63 10.85
N PHE A 246 3.46 14.07 11.97
CA PHE A 246 4.12 14.99 12.89
C PHE A 246 5.35 14.34 13.53
N ALA A 247 5.18 13.12 14.08
CA ALA A 247 6.25 12.40 14.76
C ALA A 247 7.48 12.22 13.87
N ARG A 248 7.29 11.81 12.61
CA ARG A 248 8.39 11.62 11.64
C ARG A 248 9.06 12.90 11.19
N ARG A 249 8.30 14.00 11.03
CA ARG A 249 8.86 15.26 10.54
C ARG A 249 9.58 16.05 11.62
N SER A 250 9.11 15.97 12.86
CA SER A 250 9.73 16.66 14.00
C SER A 250 10.75 15.81 14.75
N ASP A 251 10.84 14.50 14.41
CA ASP A 251 11.61 13.48 15.14
C ASP A 251 11.22 13.38 16.63
N LEU A 252 9.93 13.60 16.92
CA LEU A 252 9.37 13.55 18.28
C LEU A 252 8.43 12.37 18.42
N TRP A 253 8.84 11.38 19.18
CA TRP A 253 8.12 10.14 19.44
C TRP A 253 7.56 10.08 20.87
N VAL A 254 6.94 8.95 21.22
CA VAL A 254 6.38 8.70 22.56
C VAL A 254 7.44 8.99 23.63
N GLY A 255 7.03 9.77 24.66
CA GLY A 255 7.90 10.25 25.73
C GLY A 255 8.61 11.59 25.45
N SER A 256 8.70 12.04 24.20
CA SER A 256 9.24 13.36 23.85
C SER A 256 8.30 14.47 24.30
N LEU A 257 8.85 15.66 24.62
CA LEU A 257 8.09 16.83 24.99
C LEU A 257 7.74 17.68 23.76
N VAL A 258 6.49 18.10 23.68
CA VAL A 258 5.99 19.00 22.63
C VAL A 258 5.52 20.30 23.26
N GLN A 259 5.97 21.42 22.74
CA GLN A 259 5.48 22.75 23.11
C GLN A 259 4.20 23.03 22.31
N VAL A 260 3.04 22.88 22.97
CA VAL A 260 1.72 23.09 22.36
C VAL A 260 1.39 24.58 22.26
N SER A 261 1.83 25.37 23.26
CA SER A 261 1.74 26.84 23.27
C SER A 261 2.97 27.44 23.98
N SER A 262 3.07 28.78 24.06
CA SER A 262 4.16 29.48 24.78
C SER A 262 4.33 28.97 26.21
N ASP A 263 3.24 28.64 26.89
CA ASP A 263 3.20 28.32 28.32
C ASP A 263 2.84 26.84 28.60
N LEU A 264 2.68 26.03 27.56
CA LEU A 264 2.26 24.64 27.72
C LEU A 264 3.16 23.68 26.97
N ILE A 265 3.90 22.87 27.74
CA ILE A 265 4.72 21.77 27.24
C ILE A 265 4.15 20.48 27.80
N LEU A 266 3.87 19.52 26.92
CA LEU A 266 3.29 18.22 27.27
C LEU A 266 4.06 17.06 26.62
N PRO A 267 4.16 15.92 27.30
CA PRO A 267 4.74 14.70 26.71
C PRO A 267 3.78 14.08 25.70
N ILE A 268 4.34 13.42 24.68
CA ILE A 268 3.61 12.56 23.75
C ILE A 268 3.31 11.25 24.45
N ALA A 269 2.02 10.93 24.65
CA ALA A 269 1.58 9.67 25.24
C ALA A 269 1.25 8.62 24.16
N GLY A 270 1.00 9.03 22.92
CA GLY A 270 0.70 8.10 21.85
C GLY A 270 0.88 8.69 20.46
N VAL A 271 1.22 7.84 19.52
CA VAL A 271 1.31 8.14 18.10
C VAL A 271 0.24 7.36 17.36
N VAL A 272 -0.58 8.01 16.55
CA VAL A 272 -1.64 7.39 15.75
C VAL A 272 -1.31 7.42 14.27
N GLY A 273 -1.70 6.39 13.54
CA GLY A 273 -1.65 6.37 12.08
C GLY A 273 -2.66 7.37 11.49
N ASP A 274 -2.25 8.11 10.48
CA ASP A 274 -3.12 9.04 9.78
C ASP A 274 -2.83 8.99 8.28
N TYR A 275 -3.48 8.04 7.61
CA TYR A 275 -3.26 7.80 6.18
C TYR A 275 -3.95 8.86 5.34
N GLY A 276 -3.16 9.53 4.48
CA GLY A 276 -3.67 10.52 3.53
C GLY A 276 -3.65 11.97 4.03
N ASN A 277 -3.35 12.23 5.30
CA ASN A 277 -3.16 13.59 5.81
C ASN A 277 -1.68 14.01 5.73
N PRO A 278 -1.31 14.98 4.88
CA PRO A 278 0.08 15.42 4.77
C PRO A 278 0.50 16.36 5.91
N LYS A 279 -0.45 16.85 6.73
CA LYS A 279 -0.17 17.79 7.82
C LYS A 279 0.15 17.08 9.13
N GLY A 280 0.87 17.75 10.00
CA GLY A 280 0.98 17.36 11.40
C GLY A 280 -0.37 17.48 12.10
N GLN A 281 -0.66 16.57 13.02
CA GLN A 281 -1.86 16.60 13.85
C GLN A 281 -1.45 16.39 15.30
N ILE A 282 -1.94 17.25 16.18
CA ILE A 282 -1.79 17.12 17.63
C ILE A 282 -3.18 17.14 18.27
N ILE A 283 -3.41 16.19 19.17
CA ILE A 283 -4.68 16.01 19.86
C ILE A 283 -4.46 16.24 21.35
N ILE A 284 -5.24 17.15 21.90
CA ILE A 284 -5.30 17.49 23.33
C ILE A 284 -6.73 17.30 23.85
N THR A 285 -6.92 17.38 25.16
CA THR A 285 -8.29 17.36 25.73
C THR A 285 -9.04 18.63 25.38
N GLU A 286 -10.36 18.51 25.24
CA GLU A 286 -11.30 19.62 25.07
C GLU A 286 -11.08 20.72 26.09
N ARG A 287 -10.80 20.37 27.35
CA ARG A 287 -10.55 21.32 28.45
C ARG A 287 -9.35 22.21 28.14
N ILE A 288 -8.19 21.62 27.85
CA ILE A 288 -6.98 22.36 27.52
C ILE A 288 -7.20 23.21 26.27
N PHE A 289 -7.87 22.67 25.28
CA PHE A 289 -8.15 23.40 24.04
C PHE A 289 -8.98 24.67 24.32
N LYS A 290 -10.03 24.58 25.15
CA LYS A 290 -10.87 25.71 25.55
C LYS A 290 -10.12 26.73 26.42
N ASP A 291 -9.20 26.29 27.26
CA ASP A 291 -8.34 27.16 28.07
C ASP A 291 -7.40 27.99 27.15
N LEU A 292 -6.88 27.39 26.09
CA LEU A 292 -6.01 28.07 25.11
C LEU A 292 -6.80 28.94 24.12
N TYR A 293 -7.99 28.49 23.71
CA TYR A 293 -8.81 29.11 22.67
C TYR A 293 -10.28 29.25 23.12
N PRO A 294 -10.58 30.14 24.09
CA PRO A 294 -11.90 30.22 24.72
C PRO A 294 -13.01 30.68 23.76
N ASN A 295 -12.65 31.31 22.66
CA ASN A 295 -13.61 31.82 21.66
C ASN A 295 -13.96 30.80 20.58
N LEU A 296 -13.28 29.62 20.55
CA LEU A 296 -13.58 28.58 19.59
C LEU A 296 -14.59 27.58 20.17
N TYR A 297 -15.51 27.17 19.34
CA TYR A 297 -16.52 26.15 19.66
C TYR A 297 -16.32 24.89 18.82
N ALA A 298 -16.92 23.78 19.24
CA ALA A 298 -16.90 22.56 18.45
C ALA A 298 -17.81 22.72 17.22
N SER A 299 -17.21 22.75 16.06
CA SER A 299 -17.93 22.85 14.78
C SER A 299 -18.36 21.48 14.25
N ASN A 300 -17.72 20.43 14.69
CA ASN A 300 -17.99 19.05 14.27
C ASN A 300 -18.23 18.15 15.48
N PHE A 301 -19.22 17.28 15.35
CA PHE A 301 -19.58 16.32 16.38
C PHE A 301 -19.67 14.91 15.82
N GLY A 302 -18.98 13.97 16.44
CA GLY A 302 -19.26 12.56 16.26
C GLY A 302 -20.37 12.12 17.24
N VAL A 303 -21.35 11.38 16.78
CA VAL A 303 -22.48 10.95 17.60
C VAL A 303 -22.65 9.45 17.51
N ARG A 304 -22.64 8.78 18.68
CA ARG A 304 -22.89 7.33 18.80
C ARG A 304 -24.39 7.08 18.95
N THR A 305 -24.97 6.29 18.04
CA THR A 305 -26.41 5.96 18.12
C THR A 305 -26.70 4.60 17.50
N LYS A 306 -27.72 3.94 18.03
CA LYS A 306 -28.22 2.68 17.45
C LYS A 306 -29.14 2.91 16.25
N ASP A 307 -29.79 4.06 16.16
CA ASP A 307 -30.68 4.43 15.06
C ASP A 307 -30.30 5.82 14.53
N ALA A 308 -29.42 5.80 13.54
CA ALA A 308 -28.89 6.99 12.89
C ALA A 308 -29.97 7.75 12.12
N ALA A 309 -30.93 7.04 11.50
CA ALA A 309 -31.99 7.65 10.69
C ALA A 309 -32.99 8.43 11.57
N GLN A 310 -33.42 7.84 12.67
CA GLN A 310 -34.33 8.48 13.62
C GLN A 310 -33.67 9.69 14.26
N LEU A 311 -32.46 9.54 14.76
CA LEU A 311 -31.74 10.63 15.41
C LEU A 311 -31.48 11.80 14.46
N ARG A 312 -31.09 11.52 13.20
CA ARG A 312 -30.94 12.53 12.14
C ARG A 312 -32.23 13.35 11.96
N SER A 313 -33.36 12.66 11.82
CA SER A 313 -34.67 13.33 11.68
C SER A 313 -35.01 14.21 12.89
N GLN A 314 -34.71 13.75 14.10
CA GLN A 314 -34.90 14.52 15.32
C GLN A 314 -34.02 15.76 15.38
N ILE A 315 -32.73 15.65 15.04
CA ILE A 315 -31.79 16.78 15.01
C ILE A 315 -32.28 17.85 14.00
N VAL A 316 -32.65 17.44 12.78
CA VAL A 316 -33.17 18.36 11.77
C VAL A 316 -34.44 19.08 12.23
N ASN A 317 -35.42 18.34 12.74
CA ASN A 317 -36.74 18.88 13.10
C ASN A 317 -36.72 19.72 14.38
N THR A 318 -35.81 19.40 15.36
CA THR A 318 -35.81 20.10 16.64
C THR A 318 -34.83 21.25 16.69
N LEU A 319 -33.64 21.10 16.06
CA LEU A 319 -32.58 22.09 16.12
C LEU A 319 -32.44 22.91 14.83
N GLY A 320 -33.19 22.56 13.77
CA GLY A 320 -33.11 23.28 12.50
C GLY A 320 -31.75 23.13 11.78
N ILE A 321 -30.95 22.14 12.16
CA ILE A 321 -29.67 21.86 11.52
C ILE A 321 -29.96 21.30 10.12
N LYS A 322 -29.25 21.83 9.12
CA LYS A 322 -29.46 21.44 7.72
C LYS A 322 -29.19 19.94 7.52
N ASN A 323 -30.03 19.28 6.74
CA ASN A 323 -29.90 17.84 6.47
C ASN A 323 -28.57 17.45 5.80
N ASN A 324 -27.97 18.36 5.00
CA ASN A 324 -26.66 18.17 4.37
C ASN A 324 -25.47 18.32 5.34
N ALA A 325 -25.69 18.94 6.49
CA ALA A 325 -24.70 19.09 7.56
C ALA A 325 -24.63 17.81 8.47
N ILE A 326 -25.49 16.83 8.22
CA ILE A 326 -25.51 15.57 8.96
C ILE A 326 -25.15 14.44 8.00
N ILE A 327 -23.98 13.84 8.22
CA ILE A 327 -23.45 12.80 7.35
C ILE A 327 -23.44 11.47 8.13
N ASN A 328 -23.91 10.41 7.49
CA ASN A 328 -23.85 9.06 8.04
C ASN A 328 -22.47 8.45 7.75
N GLN A 329 -21.91 7.74 8.72
CA GLN A 329 -20.67 6.96 8.60
C GLN A 329 -20.65 6.08 7.35
N VAL A 330 -21.75 5.37 7.07
CA VAL A 330 -21.85 4.47 5.91
C VAL A 330 -21.64 5.23 4.60
N GLY A 331 -22.19 6.44 4.48
CA GLY A 331 -22.01 7.28 3.29
C GLY A 331 -20.57 7.75 3.09
N ILE A 332 -19.90 8.19 4.18
CA ILE A 332 -18.50 8.60 4.12
C ILE A 332 -17.62 7.42 3.72
N LYS A 333 -17.85 6.26 4.33
CA LYS A 333 -17.11 5.02 4.05
C LYS A 333 -17.26 4.59 2.59
N ALA A 334 -18.51 4.57 2.09
CA ALA A 334 -18.80 4.21 0.71
C ALA A 334 -18.09 5.14 -0.28
N LEU A 335 -18.18 6.46 -0.06
CA LEU A 335 -17.51 7.46 -0.90
C LEU A 335 -15.98 7.31 -0.86
N SER A 336 -15.41 7.11 0.33
CA SER A 336 -13.96 6.93 0.51
C SER A 336 -13.46 5.67 -0.19
N LEU A 337 -14.21 4.57 -0.13
CA LEU A 337 -13.88 3.33 -0.82
C LEU A 337 -14.04 3.47 -2.34
N GLU A 338 -15.05 4.17 -2.82
CA GLU A 338 -15.22 4.44 -4.25
C GLU A 338 -14.03 5.23 -4.82
N VAL A 339 -13.60 6.29 -4.12
CA VAL A 339 -12.41 7.08 -4.51
C VAL A 339 -11.15 6.20 -4.50
N PHE A 340 -10.99 5.37 -3.47
CA PHE A 340 -9.90 4.41 -3.37
C PHE A 340 -9.89 3.44 -4.56
N GLU A 341 -11.01 2.76 -4.83
CA GLU A 341 -11.12 1.77 -5.89
C GLU A 341 -10.89 2.38 -7.28
N ARG A 342 -11.39 3.59 -7.51
CA ARG A 342 -11.17 4.31 -8.78
C ARG A 342 -9.68 4.58 -9.05
N THR A 343 -8.88 4.79 -8.02
CA THR A 343 -7.44 5.00 -8.15
C THR A 343 -6.72 3.75 -8.69
N PHE A 344 -7.21 2.54 -8.38
CA PHE A 344 -6.60 1.28 -8.78
C PHE A 344 -7.17 0.66 -10.06
N VAL A 345 -8.19 1.25 -10.68
CA VAL A 345 -8.74 0.78 -11.96
C VAL A 345 -7.68 0.74 -13.06
N VAL A 346 -6.84 1.79 -13.14
CA VAL A 346 -5.75 1.85 -14.11
C VAL A 346 -4.72 0.74 -13.88
N THR A 347 -4.41 0.44 -12.62
CA THR A 347 -3.50 -0.66 -12.26
C THR A 347 -4.06 -2.02 -12.69
N SER A 348 -5.36 -2.25 -12.50
CA SER A 348 -6.03 -3.48 -12.94
C SER A 348 -6.00 -3.62 -14.47
N ALA A 349 -6.22 -2.54 -15.21
CA ALA A 349 -6.14 -2.53 -16.67
C ALA A 349 -4.71 -2.86 -17.15
N LEU A 350 -3.68 -2.29 -16.52
CA LEU A 350 -2.28 -2.59 -16.80
C LEU A 350 -1.94 -4.07 -16.53
N ASN A 351 -2.49 -4.64 -15.47
CA ASN A 351 -2.30 -6.05 -15.14
C ASN A 351 -2.86 -6.98 -16.23
N VAL A 352 -4.07 -6.69 -16.71
CA VAL A 352 -4.68 -7.45 -17.82
C VAL A 352 -3.84 -7.30 -19.10
N LEU A 353 -3.36 -6.08 -19.40
CA LEU A 353 -2.54 -5.82 -20.57
C LEU A 353 -1.21 -6.58 -20.51
N THR A 354 -0.51 -6.56 -19.38
CA THR A 354 0.78 -7.26 -19.22
C THR A 354 0.63 -8.78 -19.34
N LEU A 355 -0.43 -9.36 -18.77
CA LEU A 355 -0.75 -10.78 -18.94
C LEU A 355 -1.11 -11.11 -20.39
N GLY A 356 -1.86 -10.26 -21.06
CA GLY A 356 -2.21 -10.39 -22.47
C GLY A 356 -0.96 -10.42 -23.35
N VAL A 357 -0.06 -9.46 -23.17
CA VAL A 357 1.22 -9.39 -23.93
C VAL A 357 2.08 -10.62 -23.67
N ALA A 358 2.20 -11.07 -22.41
CA ALA A 358 2.95 -12.29 -22.08
C ALA A 358 2.33 -13.55 -22.70
N GLY A 359 1.00 -13.66 -22.72
CA GLY A 359 0.27 -14.73 -23.39
C GLY A 359 0.49 -14.74 -24.90
N PHE A 360 0.44 -13.56 -25.55
CA PHE A 360 0.76 -13.41 -26.98
C PHE A 360 2.21 -13.81 -27.29
N ALA A 361 3.16 -13.45 -26.43
CA ALA A 361 4.56 -13.83 -26.62
C ALA A 361 4.76 -15.35 -26.64
N ILE A 362 4.03 -16.07 -25.77
CA ILE A 362 4.04 -17.54 -25.78
C ILE A 362 3.40 -18.09 -27.04
N LEU A 363 2.23 -17.56 -27.42
CA LEU A 363 1.53 -18.00 -28.63
C LEU A 363 2.41 -17.84 -29.87
N MET A 364 3.04 -16.67 -30.02
CA MET A 364 3.97 -16.41 -31.13
C MET A 364 5.20 -17.33 -31.09
N SER A 365 5.71 -17.64 -29.91
CA SER A 365 6.85 -18.56 -29.75
C SER A 365 6.49 -20.03 -30.04
N LEU A 366 5.21 -20.40 -29.93
CA LEU A 366 4.72 -21.74 -30.28
C LEU A 366 4.43 -21.87 -31.78
N LEU A 367 4.13 -20.76 -32.46
CA LEU A 367 3.83 -20.75 -33.91
C LEU A 367 5.09 -20.65 -34.79
N THR A 368 6.23 -20.28 -34.22
CA THR A 368 7.54 -20.20 -34.89
C THR A 368 8.40 -21.40 -34.63
#